data_2b2cfd78493981f18e0773476a25f9cf
#
_entry.id   2b2cfd78493981f18e0773476a25f9cf
#
_cell.length_a   1.000
_cell.length_b   1.000
_cell.length_c   1.000
_cell.angle_alpha   90.00
_cell.angle_beta   90.00
_cell.angle_gamma   90.00
#
_symmetry.space_group_name_H-M   'P 1'
#
loop_
_entity.id
_entity.type
_entity.pdbx_description
1 polymer ?
#
loop_
_entity_poly.entity_id
_entity_poly.type
_entity_poly.pdbx_seq_one_letter_code
_entity_poly.pdbx_strand_id
1 'polypeptide(L)'
;LKHNLWRPECTVLFVGYQAIGTPGRALVEGAKEIKLFGEEIQVNAEIKVLPGVSGHADNEGLMEWAKAFEEKPKQVFVCHGEDTSCQVLTGRLEDELHYTAMAPYSGTVYDLKEAAFISCPEGVHPQAGDKTAVERFRCISATGCSRSAASYGDPS
;
A
#
# COMPACT_ATOMS: atom_id res chain seq x y z
N LEU A 1 2.41 -18.75 -16.23
CA LEU A 1 3.76 -18.38 -15.81
C LEU A 1 4.62 -19.62 -15.62
N LYS A 2 4.23 -20.57 -14.75
CA LYS A 2 4.98 -21.79 -14.40
C LYS A 2 5.51 -22.57 -15.59
N HIS A 3 4.73 -22.73 -16.66
CA HIS A 3 5.07 -23.55 -17.83
C HIS A 3 5.92 -22.84 -18.87
N ASN A 4 6.16 -21.54 -18.75
CA ASN A 4 6.85 -20.75 -19.78
C ASN A 4 8.11 -20.05 -19.25
N LEU A 5 8.29 -19.88 -17.93
CA LEU A 5 9.45 -19.18 -17.38
C LEU A 5 10.80 -19.83 -17.68
N TRP A 6 10.85 -21.15 -17.76
CA TRP A 6 12.06 -21.91 -18.06
C TRP A 6 12.42 -21.95 -19.56
N ARG A 7 11.53 -21.47 -20.43
CA ARG A 7 11.66 -21.53 -21.87
C ARG A 7 12.29 -20.25 -22.39
N PRO A 8 13.50 -20.30 -23.00
CA PRO A 8 14.21 -19.11 -23.47
C PRO A 8 13.53 -18.42 -24.66
N GLU A 9 12.67 -19.13 -25.40
CA GLU A 9 11.89 -18.57 -26.50
C GLU A 9 10.65 -17.80 -26.05
N CYS A 10 10.34 -17.79 -24.75
CA CYS A 10 9.19 -17.09 -24.22
C CYS A 10 9.58 -15.70 -23.70
N THR A 11 8.65 -14.75 -23.81
CA THR A 11 8.74 -13.44 -23.18
C THR A 11 7.59 -13.28 -22.19
N VAL A 12 7.89 -12.81 -20.98
CA VAL A 12 6.90 -12.40 -19.99
C VAL A 12 6.86 -10.88 -19.97
N LEU A 13 5.70 -10.32 -20.30
CA LEU A 13 5.47 -8.88 -20.33
C LEU A 13 4.63 -8.44 -19.12
N PHE A 14 5.22 -7.64 -18.25
CA PHE A 14 4.51 -6.99 -17.16
C PHE A 14 3.96 -5.64 -17.62
N VAL A 15 2.66 -5.45 -17.45
CA VAL A 15 1.92 -4.25 -17.88
C VAL A 15 1.46 -3.38 -16.69
N GLY A 16 1.85 -3.72 -15.48
CA GLY A 16 1.44 -3.02 -14.27
C GLY A 16 2.45 -3.18 -13.14
N TYR A 17 2.18 -2.49 -12.04
CA TYR A 17 3.01 -2.52 -10.84
C TYR A 17 3.07 -3.92 -10.23
N GLN A 18 4.28 -4.29 -9.79
CA GLN A 18 4.55 -5.54 -9.08
C GLN A 18 4.93 -5.21 -7.63
N ALA A 19 4.08 -5.61 -6.69
CA ALA A 19 4.28 -5.31 -5.27
C ALA A 19 5.53 -6.01 -4.70
N ILE A 20 6.19 -5.37 -3.76
CA ILE A 20 7.34 -5.92 -3.03
C ILE A 20 6.95 -7.26 -2.37
N GLY A 21 7.87 -8.24 -2.41
CA GLY A 21 7.65 -9.57 -1.87
C GLY A 21 6.82 -10.50 -2.76
N THR A 22 6.42 -10.08 -3.96
CA THR A 22 5.72 -10.94 -4.92
C THR A 22 6.68 -11.61 -5.91
N PRO A 23 6.33 -12.79 -6.43
CA PRO A 23 7.11 -13.43 -7.51
C PRO A 23 7.25 -12.54 -8.75
N GLY A 24 6.23 -11.75 -9.06
CA GLY A 24 6.28 -10.78 -10.19
C GLY A 24 7.37 -9.73 -9.97
N ARG A 25 7.48 -9.20 -8.77
CA ARG A 25 8.53 -8.23 -8.41
C ARG A 25 9.93 -8.84 -8.52
N ALA A 26 10.13 -10.05 -8.00
CA ALA A 26 11.40 -10.75 -8.11
C ALA A 26 11.82 -10.96 -9.58
N LEU A 27 10.86 -11.29 -10.47
CA LEU A 27 11.14 -11.42 -11.91
C LEU A 27 11.56 -10.11 -12.55
N VAL A 28 10.88 -9.00 -12.23
CA VAL A 28 11.22 -7.66 -12.73
C VAL A 28 12.60 -7.22 -12.24
N GLU A 29 12.99 -7.59 -11.04
CA GLU A 29 14.31 -7.34 -10.45
C GLU A 29 15.41 -8.26 -10.97
N GLY A 30 15.06 -9.21 -11.85
CA GLY A 30 16.03 -10.06 -12.55
C GLY A 30 16.37 -11.37 -11.84
N ALA A 31 15.48 -11.87 -10.99
CA ALA A 31 15.65 -13.20 -10.37
C ALA A 31 15.86 -14.28 -11.44
N LYS A 32 16.88 -15.11 -11.23
CA LYS A 32 17.21 -16.24 -12.12
C LYS A 32 16.43 -17.51 -11.81
N GLU A 33 15.81 -17.51 -10.66
CA GLU A 33 15.02 -18.62 -10.13
C GLU A 33 13.91 -18.08 -9.23
N ILE A 34 12.74 -18.66 -9.31
CA ILE A 34 11.61 -18.32 -8.41
C ILE A 34 10.88 -19.58 -7.96
N LYS A 35 10.30 -19.51 -6.77
CA LYS A 35 9.45 -20.59 -6.24
C LYS A 35 7.99 -20.31 -6.55
N LEU A 36 7.35 -21.19 -7.35
CA LEU A 36 5.92 -21.13 -7.66
C LEU A 36 5.24 -22.46 -7.32
N PHE A 37 4.18 -22.39 -6.52
CA PHE A 37 3.42 -23.59 -6.10
C PHE A 37 4.29 -24.69 -5.47
N GLY A 38 5.34 -24.31 -4.72
CA GLY A 38 6.23 -25.23 -4.05
C GLY A 38 7.39 -25.74 -4.91
N GLU A 39 7.43 -25.45 -6.20
CA GLU A 39 8.49 -25.85 -7.13
C GLU A 39 9.43 -24.69 -7.46
N GLU A 40 10.73 -24.96 -7.54
CA GLU A 40 11.74 -24.02 -8.01
C GLU A 40 11.78 -24.04 -9.54
N ILE A 41 11.69 -22.87 -10.14
CA ILE A 41 11.60 -22.70 -11.59
C ILE A 41 12.69 -21.74 -12.05
N GLN A 42 13.55 -22.22 -12.96
CA GLN A 42 14.56 -21.39 -13.60
C GLN A 42 13.91 -20.36 -14.52
N VAL A 43 14.42 -19.12 -14.50
CA VAL A 43 13.96 -18.02 -15.33
C VAL A 43 14.90 -17.86 -16.53
N ASN A 44 14.53 -18.50 -17.64
CA ASN A 44 15.21 -18.39 -18.92
C ASN A 44 14.45 -17.52 -19.91
N ALA A 45 13.15 -17.30 -19.65
CA ALA A 45 12.31 -16.41 -20.46
C ALA A 45 12.79 -14.95 -20.36
N GLU A 46 12.62 -14.21 -21.41
CA GLU A 46 12.84 -12.77 -21.40
C GLU A 46 11.79 -12.08 -20.52
N ILE A 47 12.24 -11.20 -19.62
CA ILE A 47 11.35 -10.41 -18.77
C ILE A 47 11.34 -8.97 -19.26
N LYS A 48 10.15 -8.47 -19.62
CA LYS A 48 9.94 -7.10 -20.07
C LYS A 48 8.88 -6.40 -19.22
N VAL A 49 9.05 -5.09 -19.04
CA VAL A 49 8.06 -4.21 -18.42
C VAL A 49 7.62 -3.20 -19.47
N LEU A 50 6.31 -3.07 -19.68
CA LEU A 50 5.71 -2.06 -20.53
C LEU A 50 5.22 -0.91 -19.64
N PRO A 51 5.92 0.24 -19.63
CA PRO A 51 5.50 1.39 -18.85
C PRO A 51 4.25 2.07 -19.45
N GLY A 52 3.48 2.76 -18.62
CA GLY A 52 2.40 3.64 -19.09
C GLY A 52 1.06 2.96 -19.41
N VAL A 53 0.89 1.67 -19.10
CA VAL A 53 -0.38 0.95 -19.31
C VAL A 53 -1.19 0.79 -18.01
N SER A 54 -0.72 1.38 -16.90
CA SER A 54 -1.46 1.35 -15.64
C SER A 54 -2.73 2.19 -15.75
N GLY A 55 -3.86 1.62 -15.34
CA GLY A 55 -5.11 2.35 -15.16
C GLY A 55 -5.17 3.18 -13.86
N HIS A 56 -4.12 3.12 -13.04
CA HIS A 56 -4.03 3.88 -11.81
C HIS A 56 -3.41 5.26 -12.09
N ALA A 57 -3.91 6.29 -11.42
CA ALA A 57 -3.30 7.59 -11.44
C ALA A 57 -1.91 7.53 -10.76
N ASP A 58 -0.97 8.25 -11.32
CA ASP A 58 0.31 8.53 -10.67
C ASP A 58 0.17 9.63 -9.61
N ASN A 59 1.29 9.99 -8.99
CA ASN A 59 1.28 11.01 -7.94
C ASN A 59 0.76 12.36 -8.43
N GLU A 60 1.08 12.77 -9.65
CA GLU A 60 0.60 14.03 -10.23
C GLU A 60 -0.91 13.97 -10.49
N GLY A 61 -1.41 12.87 -11.06
CA GLY A 61 -2.83 12.67 -11.28
C GLY A 61 -3.64 12.64 -9.98
N LEU A 62 -3.09 12.07 -8.90
CA LEU A 62 -3.72 12.12 -7.57
C LEU A 62 -3.75 13.54 -7.01
N MET A 63 -2.69 14.33 -7.20
CA MET A 63 -2.65 15.73 -6.77
C MET A 63 -3.62 16.59 -7.57
N GLU A 64 -3.72 16.40 -8.89
CA GLU A 64 -4.71 17.11 -9.73
C GLU A 64 -6.14 16.78 -9.32
N TRP A 65 -6.42 15.50 -9.07
CA TRP A 65 -7.71 15.07 -8.56
C TRP A 65 -8.02 15.72 -7.20
N ALA A 66 -7.05 15.75 -6.28
CA ALA A 66 -7.24 16.40 -4.97
C ALA A 66 -7.46 17.91 -5.07
N LYS A 67 -6.82 18.60 -6.03
CA LYS A 67 -7.03 20.04 -6.31
C LYS A 67 -8.43 20.35 -6.82
N ALA A 68 -9.13 19.37 -7.42
CA ALA A 68 -10.43 19.57 -8.01
C ALA A 68 -11.60 19.61 -7.00
N PHE A 69 -11.36 19.38 -5.71
CA PHE A 69 -12.40 19.53 -4.69
C PHE A 69 -12.77 20.99 -4.49
N GLU A 70 -14.04 21.32 -4.64
CA GLU A 70 -14.55 22.68 -4.42
C GLU A 70 -14.43 23.11 -2.95
N GLU A 71 -14.70 22.17 -2.03
CA GLU A 71 -14.56 22.39 -0.60
C GLU A 71 -13.39 21.57 -0.04
N LYS A 72 -12.60 22.23 0.81
CA LYS A 72 -11.48 21.58 1.47
C LYS A 72 -11.95 20.44 2.39
N PRO A 73 -11.47 19.21 2.21
CA PRO A 73 -11.83 18.12 3.09
C PRO A 73 -11.32 18.36 4.52
N LYS A 74 -12.10 17.96 5.52
CA LYS A 74 -11.69 18.10 6.94
C LYS A 74 -10.52 17.20 7.29
N GLN A 75 -10.45 16.03 6.67
CA GLN A 75 -9.39 15.05 6.87
C GLN A 75 -9.21 14.22 5.61
N VAL A 76 -7.96 13.95 5.23
CA VAL A 76 -7.59 13.05 4.14
C VAL A 76 -6.82 11.86 4.69
N PHE A 77 -7.20 10.65 4.29
CA PHE A 77 -6.50 9.42 4.64
C PHE A 77 -5.89 8.81 3.39
N VAL A 78 -4.57 8.68 3.39
CA VAL A 78 -3.81 8.05 2.29
C VAL A 78 -3.59 6.58 2.63
N CYS A 79 -4.28 5.70 1.90
CA CYS A 79 -4.31 4.27 2.18
C CYS A 79 -3.88 3.44 0.96
N HIS A 80 -3.55 2.15 1.18
CA HIS A 80 -3.28 1.15 0.13
C HIS A 80 -2.03 1.39 -0.71
N GLY A 81 -1.05 2.13 -0.21
CA GLY A 81 0.26 2.30 -0.82
C GLY A 81 1.38 1.70 0.01
N GLU A 82 2.57 1.65 -0.57
CA GLU A 82 3.79 1.45 0.20
C GLU A 82 3.99 2.62 1.16
N ASP A 83 4.55 2.37 2.34
CA ASP A 83 4.69 3.39 3.39
C ASP A 83 5.33 4.67 2.86
N THR A 84 6.47 4.55 2.19
CA THR A 84 7.17 5.70 1.59
C THR A 84 6.31 6.48 0.59
N SER A 85 5.53 5.79 -0.24
CA SER A 85 4.65 6.41 -1.23
C SER A 85 3.48 7.14 -0.56
N CYS A 86 2.91 6.53 0.49
CA CYS A 86 1.84 7.14 1.27
C CYS A 86 2.34 8.41 2.00
N GLN A 87 3.53 8.36 2.60
CA GLN A 87 4.13 9.51 3.30
C GLN A 87 4.45 10.66 2.34
N VAL A 88 5.00 10.36 1.16
CA VAL A 88 5.28 11.38 0.13
C VAL A 88 3.98 12.07 -0.32
N LEU A 89 2.93 11.29 -0.62
CA LEU A 89 1.64 11.90 -1.03
C LEU A 89 1.01 12.69 0.11
N THR A 90 1.07 12.19 1.35
CA THR A 90 0.58 12.91 2.53
C THR A 90 1.28 14.26 2.67
N GLY A 91 2.62 14.29 2.61
CA GLY A 91 3.38 15.53 2.69
C GLY A 91 3.01 16.52 1.58
N ARG A 92 2.84 16.06 0.34
CA ARG A 92 2.41 16.93 -0.76
C ARG A 92 1.01 17.51 -0.55
N LEU A 93 0.06 16.71 -0.05
CA LEU A 93 -1.30 17.19 0.27
C LEU A 93 -1.28 18.28 1.35
N GLU A 94 -0.38 18.15 2.34
CA GLU A 94 -0.22 19.15 3.41
C GLU A 94 0.50 20.39 2.90
N ASP A 95 1.64 20.24 2.21
CA ASP A 95 2.49 21.34 1.80
C ASP A 95 1.90 22.17 0.64
N GLU A 96 1.35 21.47 -0.39
CA GLU A 96 0.88 22.14 -1.61
C GLU A 96 -0.59 22.55 -1.53
N LEU A 97 -1.45 21.75 -0.87
CA LEU A 97 -2.90 21.99 -0.80
C LEU A 97 -3.37 22.43 0.59
N HIS A 98 -2.48 22.41 1.57
CA HIS A 98 -2.79 22.72 2.97
C HIS A 98 -3.96 21.88 3.51
N TYR A 99 -4.05 20.62 3.09
CA TYR A 99 -5.02 19.67 3.62
C TYR A 99 -4.50 19.09 4.94
N THR A 100 -5.43 18.73 5.82
CA THR A 100 -5.08 17.87 6.95
C THR A 100 -5.06 16.44 6.45
N ALA A 101 -3.87 15.86 6.30
CA ALA A 101 -3.70 14.53 5.73
C ALA A 101 -2.92 13.60 6.66
N MET A 102 -3.13 12.31 6.55
CA MET A 102 -2.28 11.30 7.18
C MET A 102 -2.33 9.98 6.43
N ALA A 103 -1.25 9.20 6.55
CA ALA A 103 -1.18 7.81 6.15
C ALA A 103 -1.39 6.91 7.38
N PRO A 104 -2.61 6.37 7.61
CA PRO A 104 -2.92 5.63 8.81
C PRO A 104 -2.28 4.24 8.78
N TYR A 105 -1.68 3.82 9.88
CA TYR A 105 -1.25 2.45 10.08
C TYR A 105 -2.41 1.54 10.50
N SER A 106 -2.21 0.22 10.32
CA SER A 106 -3.21 -0.78 10.72
C SER A 106 -3.57 -0.65 12.20
N GLY A 107 -4.87 -0.61 12.50
CA GLY A 107 -5.39 -0.41 13.85
C GLY A 107 -5.69 1.06 14.20
N THR A 108 -5.43 2.01 13.29
CA THR A 108 -5.90 3.39 13.46
C THR A 108 -7.43 3.43 13.43
N VAL A 109 -8.03 4.10 14.41
CA VAL A 109 -9.47 4.31 14.52
C VAL A 109 -9.75 5.80 14.60
N TYR A 110 -10.58 6.29 13.69
CA TYR A 110 -10.99 7.69 13.60
C TYR A 110 -12.51 7.81 13.70
N ASP A 111 -12.99 8.71 14.56
CA ASP A 111 -14.40 9.05 14.65
C ASP A 111 -14.72 10.14 13.65
N LEU A 112 -15.48 9.78 12.60
CA LEU A 112 -15.87 10.70 11.53
C LEU A 112 -16.84 11.78 12.01
N LYS A 113 -17.64 11.52 13.05
CA LYS A 113 -18.63 12.45 13.58
C LYS A 113 -17.96 13.52 14.44
N GLU A 114 -17.10 13.09 15.36
CA GLU A 114 -16.37 13.98 16.27
C GLU A 114 -15.09 14.54 15.61
N ALA A 115 -14.73 14.06 14.42
CA ALA A 115 -13.51 14.42 13.68
C ALA A 115 -12.24 14.24 14.53
N ALA A 116 -12.14 13.13 15.25
CA ALA A 116 -11.08 12.87 16.21
C ALA A 116 -10.51 11.45 16.11
N PHE A 117 -9.21 11.31 16.38
CA PHE A 117 -8.56 10.01 16.50
C PHE A 117 -8.93 9.36 17.84
N ILE A 118 -9.44 8.13 17.79
CA ILE A 118 -9.67 7.30 18.98
C ILE A 118 -8.42 6.48 19.31
N SER A 119 -7.74 5.96 18.27
CA SER A 119 -6.51 5.19 18.39
C SER A 119 -5.62 5.46 17.19
N CYS A 120 -4.33 5.70 17.46
CA CYS A 120 -3.33 5.91 16.42
C CYS A 120 -2.07 5.12 16.81
N PRO A 121 -2.01 3.82 16.51
CA PRO A 121 -0.85 2.99 16.84
C PRO A 121 0.37 3.42 16.02
N GLU A 122 1.55 3.25 16.59
CA GLU A 122 2.80 3.38 15.85
C GLU A 122 2.88 2.30 14.76
N GLY A 123 3.41 2.69 13.62
CA GLY A 123 3.50 1.81 12.45
C GLY A 123 4.36 0.58 12.72
N VAL A 124 3.79 -0.59 12.50
CA VAL A 124 4.57 -1.83 12.41
C VAL A 124 4.84 -2.07 10.93
N HIS A 125 6.10 -1.94 10.52
CA HIS A 125 6.50 -2.31 9.15
C HIS A 125 6.37 -3.83 9.00
N PRO A 126 5.46 -4.34 8.15
CA PRO A 126 5.38 -5.76 7.90
C PRO A 126 6.70 -6.23 7.28
N GLN A 127 7.42 -7.12 7.95
CA GLN A 127 8.59 -7.75 7.39
C GLN A 127 8.15 -8.69 6.26
N ALA A 128 8.92 -8.74 5.18
CA ALA A 128 8.66 -9.64 4.06
C ALA A 128 8.56 -11.08 4.58
N GLY A 129 7.37 -11.70 4.46
CA GLY A 129 7.09 -13.06 4.93
C GLY A 129 6.15 -13.17 6.14
N ASP A 130 5.72 -12.08 6.75
CA ASP A 130 4.77 -12.12 7.87
C ASP A 130 3.33 -12.36 7.37
N LYS A 131 2.94 -13.63 7.39
CA LYS A 131 1.56 -14.06 7.05
C LYS A 131 0.51 -13.53 8.04
N THR A 132 0.91 -13.11 9.23
CA THR A 132 -0.01 -12.60 10.26
C THR A 132 -0.50 -11.19 9.95
N ALA A 133 0.23 -10.42 9.14
CA ALA A 133 -0.21 -9.11 8.69
C ALA A 133 -1.50 -9.18 7.85
N VAL A 134 -1.62 -10.19 6.99
CA VAL A 134 -2.82 -10.39 6.13
C VAL A 134 -4.03 -10.84 6.95
N GLU A 135 -3.86 -11.62 8.01
CA GLU A 135 -4.95 -12.04 8.89
C GLU A 135 -5.47 -10.91 9.78
N ARG A 136 -4.60 -9.98 10.21
CA ARG A 136 -5.01 -8.78 10.96
C ARG A 136 -5.94 -7.87 10.15
N PHE A 137 -5.78 -7.79 8.83
CA PHE A 137 -6.71 -7.06 7.97
C PHE A 137 -8.11 -7.68 7.90
N ARG A 138 -8.26 -8.98 8.11
CA ARG A 138 -9.55 -9.68 8.12
C ARG A 138 -10.33 -9.52 9.42
N CYS A 139 -9.68 -9.22 10.53
CA CYS A 139 -10.33 -9.20 11.86
C CYS A 139 -11.11 -7.92 12.15
N ILE A 140 -10.89 -6.83 11.40
CA ILE A 140 -11.54 -5.53 11.67
C ILE A 140 -13.00 -5.48 11.19
N SER A 141 -13.43 -6.41 10.33
CA SER A 141 -14.80 -6.44 9.79
C SER A 141 -15.82 -7.23 10.62
N ALA A 142 -15.44 -7.91 11.69
CA ALA A 142 -16.29 -8.91 12.33
C ALA A 142 -16.58 -8.74 13.83
N THR A 143 -15.90 -7.86 14.57
CA THR A 143 -16.17 -7.74 16.02
C THR A 143 -16.16 -6.30 16.49
N GLY A 144 -17.28 -5.86 17.06
CA GLY A 144 -17.46 -4.58 17.70
C GLY A 144 -16.41 -4.32 18.78
N CYS A 145 -15.71 -3.20 18.64
CA CYS A 145 -14.71 -2.73 19.59
C CYS A 145 -15.36 -2.34 20.91
N SER A 146 -15.05 -3.06 21.98
CA SER A 146 -15.34 -2.63 23.34
C SER A 146 -14.39 -1.49 23.72
N ARG A 147 -14.95 -0.38 24.17
CA ARG A 147 -14.25 0.83 24.61
C ARG A 147 -13.35 0.53 25.81
N SER A 148 -12.07 0.82 25.70
CA SER A 148 -11.26 1.17 26.87
C SER A 148 -10.81 2.63 26.71
N ALA A 149 -11.40 3.51 27.48
CA ALA A 149 -11.01 4.89 27.58
C ALA A 149 -9.67 4.97 28.34
N ALA A 150 -8.58 5.28 27.64
CA ALA A 150 -7.37 5.76 28.28
C ALA A 150 -7.45 7.29 28.34
N SER A 151 -7.51 7.80 29.55
CA SER A 151 -7.50 9.24 29.87
C SER A 151 -6.16 9.84 29.45
N TYR A 152 -6.18 10.79 28.51
CA TYR A 152 -5.08 11.70 28.28
C TYR A 152 -5.05 12.70 29.43
N GLY A 153 -4.01 12.62 30.27
CA GLY A 153 -3.70 13.61 31.26
C GLY A 153 -3.20 14.89 30.64
N ASP A 154 -3.78 15.99 31.05
CA ASP A 154 -3.41 17.37 30.72
C ASP A 154 -2.03 17.67 31.32
N PRO A 155 -1.06 18.22 30.57
CA PRO A 155 0.15 18.77 31.18
C PRO A 155 -0.11 20.23 31.63
N SER A 156 -0.20 20.44 32.90
CA SER A 156 0.01 21.76 33.54
C SER A 156 1.48 22.17 33.54
#